data_6878e9e52525a614ec4abc4b8219deb6
#
_entry.id   6878e9e52525a614ec4abc4b8219deb6
#
_cell.length_a   1.000
_cell.length_b   1.000
_cell.length_c   1.000
_cell.angle_alpha   90.00
_cell.angle_beta   90.00
_cell.angle_gamma   90.00
#
_symmetry.space_group_name_H-M   'P 1'
#
loop_
_entity.id
_entity.type
_entity.pdbx_description
1 polymer ?
#
loop_
_entity_poly.entity_id
_entity_poly.type
_entity_poly.pdbx_seq_one_letter_code
_entity_poly.pdbx_strand_id
1 'polypeptide(L)'
;MTMAKKRVKIFRELHDSLRDALAYEQGQQVDLRAAELPPAPRKLRPQDIRKIRKALNASQILFATFLNVSPNTIRSWEQGTRRPQGADLKLLAIARKNPQVLLMA
;
A
#
# COMPACT_ATOMS: atom_id res chain seq x y z
N MET A 1 -13.42 15.11 18.40
CA MET A 1 -13.01 14.10 17.45
C MET A 1 -12.27 14.70 16.29
N THR A 2 -11.21 14.13 15.95
CA THR A 2 -10.27 14.72 15.02
C THR A 2 -10.49 14.21 13.61
N MET A 3 -10.23 15.05 12.64
CA MET A 3 -10.25 14.67 11.24
C MET A 3 -9.26 13.54 10.94
N ALA A 4 -8.19 13.44 11.74
CA ALA A 4 -7.20 12.37 11.60
C ALA A 4 -7.83 10.98 11.83
N LYS A 5 -8.72 10.87 12.81
CA LYS A 5 -9.41 9.60 13.12
C LYS A 5 -10.31 9.18 11.95
N LYS A 6 -10.98 10.13 11.34
CA LYS A 6 -11.82 9.91 10.16
C LYS A 6 -10.99 9.50 8.95
N ARG A 7 -9.84 10.14 8.74
CA ARG A 7 -8.91 9.77 7.67
C ARG A 7 -8.40 8.35 7.84
N VAL A 8 -7.99 7.98 9.05
CA VAL A 8 -7.49 6.63 9.32
C VAL A 8 -8.55 5.60 8.97
N LYS A 9 -9.81 5.85 9.32
CA LYS A 9 -10.90 4.95 8.99
C LYS A 9 -11.07 4.80 7.47
N ILE A 10 -11.01 5.91 6.73
CA ILE A 10 -11.16 5.89 5.27
C ILE A 10 -10.02 5.13 4.61
N PHE A 11 -8.79 5.35 5.05
CA PHE A 11 -7.63 4.63 4.55
C PHE A 11 -7.73 3.14 4.85
N ARG A 12 -8.22 2.79 6.03
CA ARG A 12 -8.42 1.39 6.39
C ARG A 12 -9.44 0.73 5.47
N GLU A 13 -10.54 1.40 5.21
CA GLU A 13 -11.58 0.89 4.31
C GLU A 13 -11.04 0.72 2.90
N LEU A 14 -10.26 1.68 2.40
CA LEU A 14 -9.65 1.59 1.08
C LEU A 14 -8.66 0.43 1.01
N HIS A 15 -7.83 0.28 2.02
CA HIS A 15 -6.83 -0.79 2.09
C HIS A 15 -7.51 -2.15 2.12
N ASP A 16 -8.54 -2.30 2.95
CA ASP A 16 -9.29 -3.55 3.06
C ASP A 16 -10.00 -3.88 1.76
N SER A 17 -10.61 -2.88 1.12
CA SER A 17 -11.26 -3.06 -0.18
C SER A 17 -10.27 -3.52 -1.24
N LEU A 18 -9.08 -2.96 -1.25
CA LEU A 18 -8.04 -3.35 -2.19
C LEU A 18 -7.56 -4.77 -1.94
N ARG A 19 -7.40 -5.15 -0.69
CA ARG A 19 -7.04 -6.54 -0.34
C ARG A 19 -8.12 -7.51 -0.76
N ASP A 20 -9.37 -7.17 -0.50
CA ASP A 20 -10.51 -8.02 -0.86
C ASP A 20 -10.60 -8.18 -2.37
N ALA A 21 -10.40 -7.12 -3.12
CA ALA A 21 -10.41 -7.17 -4.58
C ALA A 21 -9.30 -8.08 -5.12
N LEU A 22 -8.10 -7.98 -4.56
CA LEU A 22 -6.98 -8.82 -4.96
C LEU A 22 -7.21 -10.28 -4.60
N ALA A 23 -7.74 -10.54 -3.40
CA ALA A 23 -8.06 -11.89 -2.97
C ALA A 23 -9.14 -12.52 -3.86
N TYR A 24 -10.13 -11.74 -4.23
CA TYR A 24 -11.19 -12.17 -5.13
C TYR A 24 -10.63 -12.56 -6.50
N GLU A 25 -9.78 -11.71 -7.05
CA GLU A 25 -9.14 -12.00 -8.34
C GLU A 25 -8.27 -13.24 -8.30
N GLN A 26 -7.55 -13.44 -7.20
CA GLN A 26 -6.67 -14.60 -7.03
C GLN A 26 -7.45 -15.88 -6.78
N GLY A 27 -8.56 -15.79 -6.08
CA GLY A 27 -9.39 -16.94 -5.74
C GLY A 27 -10.32 -17.38 -6.86
N GLN A 28 -10.66 -16.49 -7.76
CA GLN A 28 -11.42 -16.82 -8.94
C GLN A 28 -10.47 -16.94 -10.12
N GLN A 29 -10.51 -18.05 -10.76
CA GLN A 29 -10.00 -18.11 -12.12
C GLN A 29 -10.94 -17.32 -12.99
N VAL A 30 -10.91 -16.03 -12.79
CA VAL A 30 -11.66 -15.14 -13.64
C VAL A 30 -11.16 -15.37 -15.04
N ASP A 31 -12.07 -15.44 -15.96
CA ASP A 31 -11.79 -15.54 -17.38
C ASP A 31 -11.13 -14.24 -17.86
N LEU A 32 -10.04 -13.89 -17.22
CA LEU A 32 -9.24 -12.75 -17.60
C LEU A 32 -8.27 -13.24 -18.67
N ARG A 33 -8.45 -12.73 -19.83
CA ARG A 33 -7.50 -12.96 -20.90
C ARG A 33 -6.12 -12.52 -20.44
N ALA A 34 -5.13 -13.39 -20.54
CA ALA A 34 -3.79 -13.10 -20.06
C ALA A 34 -3.23 -11.79 -20.61
N ALA A 35 -3.63 -11.41 -21.84
CA ALA A 35 -3.22 -10.14 -22.45
C ALA A 35 -3.79 -8.90 -21.80
N GLU A 36 -4.84 -9.04 -20.99
CA GLU A 36 -5.52 -7.93 -20.33
C GLU A 36 -5.08 -7.78 -18.87
N LEU A 37 -4.29 -8.74 -18.36
CA LEU A 37 -3.78 -8.67 -17.01
C LEU A 37 -2.67 -7.63 -16.91
N PRO A 38 -2.76 -6.69 -15.97
CA PRO A 38 -1.63 -5.80 -15.74
C PRO A 38 -0.44 -6.61 -15.24
N PRO A 39 0.78 -6.20 -15.58
CA PRO A 39 1.97 -6.87 -15.05
C PRO A 39 1.99 -6.77 -13.53
N ALA A 40 2.55 -7.81 -12.90
CA ALA A 40 2.74 -7.80 -11.45
C ALA A 40 3.62 -6.61 -11.06
N PRO A 41 3.34 -5.97 -9.90
CA PRO A 41 4.19 -4.89 -9.43
C PRO A 41 5.63 -5.36 -9.23
N ARG A 42 6.58 -4.51 -9.58
CA ARG A 42 7.98 -4.79 -9.30
C ARG A 42 8.21 -4.83 -7.80
N LYS A 43 9.15 -5.67 -7.38
CA LYS A 43 9.58 -5.65 -6.00
C LYS A 43 10.11 -4.27 -5.65
N LEU A 44 9.66 -3.73 -4.53
CA LEU A 44 10.12 -2.45 -4.05
C LEU A 44 11.33 -2.65 -3.15
N ARG A 45 12.37 -1.87 -3.38
CA ARG A 45 13.54 -1.87 -2.53
C ARG A 45 13.25 -1.03 -1.28
N PRO A 46 13.98 -1.26 -0.17
CA PRO A 46 13.81 -0.45 1.03
C PRO A 46 13.90 1.05 0.77
N GLN A 47 14.80 1.46 -0.09
CA GLN A 47 14.96 2.87 -0.43
C GLN A 47 13.78 3.44 -1.22
N ASP A 48 13.10 2.62 -2.01
CA ASP A 48 11.91 3.06 -2.72
C ASP A 48 10.78 3.37 -1.74
N ILE A 49 10.64 2.55 -0.71
CA ILE A 49 9.63 2.74 0.34
C ILE A 49 9.91 4.03 1.10
N ARG A 50 11.19 4.26 1.45
CA ARG A 50 11.58 5.52 2.10
C ARG A 50 11.30 6.73 1.23
N LYS A 51 11.53 6.62 -0.07
CA LYS A 51 11.24 7.72 -1.01
C LYS A 51 9.77 8.07 -1.04
N ILE A 52 8.92 7.06 -1.08
CA ILE A 52 7.46 7.28 -1.04
C ILE A 52 7.07 7.99 0.24
N ARG A 53 7.57 7.51 1.37
CA ARG A 53 7.30 8.13 2.67
C ARG A 53 7.77 9.58 2.73
N LYS A 54 8.98 9.84 2.28
CA LYS A 54 9.56 11.19 2.30
C LYS A 54 8.81 12.14 1.35
N ALA A 55 8.31 11.62 0.24
CA ALA A 55 7.52 12.42 -0.69
C ALA A 55 6.23 12.92 -0.05
N LEU A 56 5.73 12.21 0.96
CA LEU A 56 4.55 12.62 1.74
C LEU A 56 4.92 13.42 2.99
N ASN A 57 6.19 13.64 3.22
CA ASN A 57 6.66 14.32 4.42
C ASN A 57 6.19 13.62 5.71
N ALA A 58 6.11 12.31 5.67
CA ALA A 58 5.51 11.52 6.75
C ALA A 58 6.60 10.84 7.58
N SER A 59 6.34 10.76 8.90
CA SER A 59 7.11 9.88 9.78
C SER A 59 6.77 8.43 9.48
N GLN A 60 7.56 7.51 10.01
CA GLN A 60 7.26 6.07 9.88
C GLN A 60 5.91 5.74 10.50
N ILE A 61 5.58 6.35 11.64
CA ILE A 61 4.31 6.14 12.32
C ILE A 61 3.14 6.62 11.47
N LEU A 62 3.26 7.82 10.92
CA LEU A 62 2.20 8.38 10.08
C LEU A 62 2.03 7.59 8.79
N PHE A 63 3.13 7.18 8.19
CA PHE A 63 3.11 6.36 6.98
C PHE A 63 2.43 5.01 7.24
N ALA A 64 2.74 4.39 8.37
CA ALA A 64 2.08 3.16 8.81
C ALA A 64 0.57 3.36 8.94
N THR A 65 0.16 4.49 9.48
CA THR A 65 -1.26 4.84 9.59
C THR A 65 -1.92 4.95 8.21
N PHE A 66 -1.26 5.59 7.26
CA PHE A 66 -1.78 5.70 5.90
C PHE A 66 -1.95 4.34 5.23
N LEU A 67 -1.06 3.42 5.52
CA LEU A 67 -1.08 2.08 4.92
C LEU A 67 -1.85 1.06 5.75
N ASN A 68 -2.32 1.45 6.93
CA ASN A 68 -3.02 0.57 7.86
C ASN A 68 -2.18 -0.65 8.24
N VAL A 69 -0.93 -0.41 8.55
CA VAL A 69 0.00 -1.42 9.05
C VAL A 69 0.67 -0.89 10.31
N SER A 70 1.38 -1.77 11.02
CA SER A 70 2.10 -1.33 12.22
C SER A 70 3.37 -0.55 11.86
N PRO A 71 3.82 0.36 12.72
CA PRO A 71 5.10 1.04 12.52
C PRO A 71 6.28 0.08 12.40
N ASN A 72 6.24 -1.04 13.10
CA ASN A 72 7.28 -2.07 12.99
C ASN A 72 7.33 -2.67 11.59
N THR A 73 6.18 -2.82 10.95
CA THR A 73 6.12 -3.28 9.56
C THR A 73 6.85 -2.32 8.64
N ILE A 74 6.61 -1.02 8.80
CA ILE A 74 7.30 -0.01 8.00
C ILE A 74 8.81 -0.07 8.23
N ARG A 75 9.24 -0.16 9.49
CA ARG A 75 10.66 -0.27 9.81
C ARG A 75 11.28 -1.51 9.15
N SER A 76 10.59 -2.64 9.22
CA SER A 76 11.07 -3.88 8.61
C SER A 76 11.22 -3.74 7.10
N TRP A 77 10.27 -3.09 6.46
CA TRP A 77 10.35 -2.83 5.02
C TRP A 77 11.52 -1.90 4.67
N GLU A 78 11.73 -0.85 5.47
CA GLU A 78 12.80 0.11 5.22
C GLU A 78 14.18 -0.43 5.59
N GLN A 79 14.24 -1.43 6.47
CA GLN A 79 15.47 -2.13 6.80
C GLN A 79 15.75 -3.32 5.88
N GLY A 80 14.76 -3.76 5.14
CA GLY A 80 14.91 -4.89 4.23
C GLY A 80 14.73 -6.26 4.88
N THR A 81 14.30 -6.31 6.16
CA THR A 81 14.06 -7.58 6.85
C THR A 81 12.75 -8.24 6.43
N ARG A 82 11.82 -7.44 5.94
CA ARG A 82 10.56 -7.91 5.36
C ARG A 82 10.31 -7.14 4.07
N ARG A 83 9.47 -7.71 3.23
CA ARG A 83 9.06 -7.06 1.98
C ARG A 83 7.56 -6.93 1.93
N PRO A 84 7.04 -5.81 1.41
CA PRO A 84 5.60 -5.70 1.17
C PRO A 84 5.15 -6.78 0.18
N GLN A 85 3.96 -7.32 0.42
CA GLN A 85 3.38 -8.35 -0.42
C GLN A 85 1.90 -8.08 -0.62
N GLY A 86 1.32 -8.69 -1.64
CA GLY A 86 -0.11 -8.62 -1.89
C GLY A 86 -0.61 -7.19 -2.08
N ALA A 87 -1.66 -6.84 -1.36
CA ALA A 87 -2.29 -5.52 -1.45
C ALA A 87 -1.33 -4.41 -1.03
N ASP A 88 -0.48 -4.67 -0.06
CA ASP A 88 0.50 -3.68 0.40
C ASP A 88 1.47 -3.32 -0.71
N LEU A 89 1.97 -4.33 -1.42
CA LEU A 89 2.86 -4.12 -2.55
C LEU A 89 2.17 -3.33 -3.67
N LYS A 90 0.93 -3.70 -3.98
CA LYS A 90 0.17 -3.02 -5.02
C LYS A 90 -0.09 -1.56 -4.66
N LEU A 91 -0.48 -1.31 -3.42
CA LEU A 91 -0.74 0.05 -2.94
C LEU A 91 0.52 0.90 -2.97
N LEU A 92 1.64 0.34 -2.55
CA LEU A 92 2.93 1.04 -2.60
C LEU A 92 3.38 1.29 -4.03
N ALA A 93 3.15 0.36 -4.94
CA ALA A 93 3.47 0.53 -6.35
C ALA A 93 2.67 1.69 -6.97
N ILE A 94 1.40 1.82 -6.60
CA ILE A 94 0.58 2.94 -7.03
C ILE A 94 1.10 4.24 -6.42
N ALA A 95 1.42 4.23 -5.13
CA ALA A 95 1.93 5.40 -4.42
C ALA A 95 3.30 5.83 -4.93
N ARG A 96 4.09 4.92 -5.46
CA ARG A 96 5.38 5.25 -6.06
C ARG A 96 5.21 6.20 -7.24
N LYS A 97 4.17 5.98 -8.03
CA LYS A 97 3.88 6.84 -9.19
C LYS A 97 3.16 8.11 -8.77
N ASN A 98 2.31 8.00 -7.77
CA ASN A 98 1.54 9.13 -7.25
C ASN A 98 1.38 9.01 -5.74
N PRO A 99 2.35 9.53 -4.97
CA PRO A 99 2.29 9.44 -3.50
C PRO A 99 1.01 10.03 -2.91
N GLN A 100 0.42 11.00 -3.58
CA GLN A 100 -0.78 11.66 -3.11
C GLN A 100 -1.97 10.72 -2.99
N VAL A 101 -1.93 9.57 -3.65
CA VAL A 101 -3.02 8.60 -3.57
C VAL A 101 -3.26 8.12 -2.14
N LEU A 102 -2.23 8.08 -1.31
CA LEU A 102 -2.36 7.68 0.08
C LEU A 102 -3.08 8.73 0.95
N LEU A 103 -3.18 9.95 0.45
CA LEU A 103 -3.88 11.05 1.11
C LEU A 103 -5.32 11.21 0.59
N MET A 104 -5.64 10.55 -0.51
CA MET A 104 -6.97 10.58 -1.10
C MET A 104 -7.86 9.60 -0.35
N ALA A 105 -8.96 10.09 0.11
CA ALA A 105 -9.87 9.26 0.87
C ALA A 105 -11.29 9.44 0.36
#